data_7a721118a4f13de8f9bbbdaa6560ccb0
#
_entry.id   7a721118a4f13de8f9bbbdaa6560ccb0
#
_cell.length_a   1.000
_cell.length_b   1.000
_cell.length_c   1.000
_cell.angle_alpha   90.00
_cell.angle_beta   90.00
_cell.angle_gamma   90.00
#
_symmetry.space_group_name_H-M   'P 1'
#
loop_
_entity.id
_entity.type
_entity.pdbx_description
1 polymer ?
#
loop_
_entity_poly.entity_id
_entity_poly.type
_entity_poly.pdbx_seq_one_letter_code
_entity_poly.pdbx_strand_id
1 'polypeptide(L)'
;MAFQKFEPSDSLAEKTYNAIEKADDTGKVVIGTNEVTKAIERNEADLIVIASDVSPEEIVMHLPAMAEEKDITYTFVPDKEELGLAAGINVQSAAVAITSVGQAEDQVDDIRLKARELLDKDEE
;
A
#
# COMPACT_ATOMS: atom_id res chain seq x y z
N MET A 1 -1.48 -15.86 4.10
CA MET A 1 -2.54 -14.98 4.62
C MET A 1 -3.63 -14.85 3.57
N ALA A 2 -4.87 -14.93 4.00
CA ALA A 2 -6.00 -14.95 3.06
C ALA A 2 -6.14 -13.68 2.24
N PHE A 3 -5.77 -12.52 2.79
CA PHE A 3 -5.87 -11.24 2.09
C PHE A 3 -4.66 -10.93 1.22
N GLN A 4 -3.56 -11.62 1.43
CA GLN A 4 -2.31 -11.35 0.72
C GLN A 4 -2.32 -12.07 -0.62
N LYS A 5 -2.31 -11.31 -1.70
CA LYS A 5 -2.39 -11.83 -3.06
C LYS A 5 -1.04 -12.25 -3.64
N PHE A 6 0.04 -11.69 -3.12
CA PHE A 6 1.40 -12.08 -3.50
C PHE A 6 2.36 -11.71 -2.38
N GLU A 7 3.54 -12.32 -2.40
CA GLU A 7 4.61 -11.96 -1.47
C GLU A 7 5.62 -11.10 -2.21
N PRO A 8 5.84 -9.86 -1.79
CA PRO A 8 6.77 -8.97 -2.49
C PRO A 8 8.21 -9.43 -2.27
N SER A 9 9.08 -9.22 -3.27
CA SER A 9 10.52 -9.38 -3.07
C SER A 9 11.00 -8.33 -2.07
N ASP A 10 12.15 -8.58 -1.47
CA ASP A 10 12.78 -7.60 -0.57
C ASP A 10 13.02 -6.28 -1.28
N SER A 11 13.43 -6.35 -2.54
CA SER A 11 13.67 -5.16 -3.37
C SER A 11 12.38 -4.36 -3.58
N LEU A 12 11.28 -5.02 -3.89
CA LEU A 12 10.00 -4.32 -4.08
C LEU A 12 9.49 -3.72 -2.78
N ALA A 13 9.63 -4.44 -1.66
CA ALA A 13 9.23 -3.92 -0.36
C ALA A 13 10.03 -2.66 -0.01
N GLU A 14 11.34 -2.70 -0.21
CA GLU A 14 12.21 -1.56 0.08
C GLU A 14 11.85 -0.35 -0.78
N LYS A 15 11.64 -0.56 -2.07
CA LYS A 15 11.19 0.51 -2.97
C LYS A 15 9.86 1.12 -2.52
N THR A 16 8.96 0.27 -2.03
CA THR A 16 7.65 0.72 -1.55
C THR A 16 7.79 1.59 -0.31
N TYR A 17 8.59 1.18 0.67
CA TYR A 17 8.84 2.00 1.85
C TYR A 17 9.46 3.35 1.47
N ASN A 18 10.44 3.34 0.57
CA ASN A 18 11.09 4.57 0.13
C ASN A 18 10.13 5.51 -0.60
N ALA A 19 9.23 4.95 -1.41
CA ALA A 19 8.21 5.74 -2.12
C ALA A 19 7.23 6.39 -1.15
N ILE A 20 6.81 5.67 -0.12
CA ILE A 20 5.92 6.20 0.92
C ILE A 20 6.59 7.36 1.64
N GLU A 21 7.84 7.18 2.04
CA GLU A 21 8.61 8.21 2.73
C GLU A 21 8.71 9.48 1.90
N LYS A 22 9.01 9.33 0.61
CA LYS A 22 9.12 10.48 -0.30
C LYS A 22 7.76 11.14 -0.55
N ALA A 23 6.70 10.35 -0.68
CA ALA A 23 5.35 10.88 -0.85
C ALA A 23 4.86 11.59 0.41
N ASP A 24 5.20 11.07 1.59
CA ASP A 24 4.89 11.74 2.86
C ASP A 24 5.57 13.11 2.96
N ASP A 25 6.80 13.17 2.48
CA ASP A 25 7.64 14.37 2.53
C ASP A 25 7.22 15.46 1.54
N THR A 26 6.82 15.05 0.34
CA THR A 26 6.60 15.98 -0.79
C THR A 26 5.19 15.98 -1.34
N GLY A 27 4.37 15.03 -0.95
CA GLY A 27 2.97 14.91 -1.38
C GLY A 27 2.07 14.67 -0.19
N LYS A 28 1.25 13.60 -0.26
CA LYS A 28 0.34 13.29 0.84
C LYS A 28 0.10 11.77 0.95
N VAL A 29 0.17 11.28 2.18
CA VAL A 29 -0.24 9.91 2.51
C VAL A 29 -1.31 9.95 3.59
N VAL A 30 -2.16 8.93 3.62
CA VAL A 30 -3.09 8.71 4.73
C VAL A 30 -2.75 7.38 5.37
N ILE A 31 -2.91 7.31 6.67
CA ILE A 31 -2.38 6.24 7.50
C ILE A 31 -3.51 5.56 8.26
N GLY A 32 -3.46 4.23 8.29
CA GLY A 32 -4.42 3.43 9.03
C GLY A 32 -5.57 2.93 8.17
N THR A 33 -6.11 1.80 8.55
CA THR A 33 -7.14 1.10 7.78
C THR A 33 -8.37 1.96 7.49
N ASN A 34 -8.84 2.71 8.48
CA ASN A 34 -10.04 3.53 8.31
C ASN A 34 -9.82 4.66 7.29
N GLU A 35 -8.69 5.34 7.37
CA GLU A 35 -8.38 6.42 6.43
C GLU A 35 -8.11 5.88 5.03
N VAL A 36 -7.45 4.73 4.94
CA VAL A 36 -7.21 4.06 3.66
C VAL A 36 -8.54 3.66 3.02
N THR A 37 -9.45 3.10 3.81
CA THR A 37 -10.78 2.72 3.32
C THR A 37 -11.52 3.92 2.73
N LYS A 38 -11.49 5.05 3.43
CA LYS A 38 -12.11 6.30 2.94
C LYS A 38 -11.47 6.76 1.64
N ALA A 39 -10.15 6.69 1.54
CA ALA A 39 -9.43 7.10 0.33
C ALA A 39 -9.83 6.23 -0.87
N ILE A 40 -10.01 4.92 -0.65
CA ILE A 40 -10.48 4.02 -1.70
C ILE A 40 -11.91 4.38 -2.12
N GLU A 41 -12.81 4.54 -1.14
CA GLU A 41 -14.22 4.88 -1.42
C GLU A 41 -14.35 6.17 -2.22
N ARG A 42 -13.52 7.14 -1.94
CA ARG A 42 -13.52 8.45 -2.59
C ARG A 42 -12.71 8.48 -3.88
N ASN A 43 -12.09 7.36 -4.22
CA ASN A 43 -11.25 7.23 -5.42
C ASN A 43 -10.11 8.25 -5.43
N GLU A 44 -9.52 8.50 -4.26
CA GLU A 44 -8.47 9.49 -4.06
C GLU A 44 -7.06 8.89 -3.99
N ALA A 45 -6.94 7.55 -3.97
CA ALA A 45 -5.64 6.90 -3.77
C ALA A 45 -4.95 6.57 -5.08
N ASP A 46 -3.65 6.84 -5.15
CA ASP A 46 -2.80 6.45 -6.28
C ASP A 46 -2.19 5.06 -6.06
N LEU A 47 -1.98 4.68 -4.80
CA LEU A 47 -1.42 3.38 -4.45
C LEU A 47 -1.84 3.04 -3.02
N ILE A 48 -2.23 1.78 -2.81
CA ILE A 48 -2.55 1.26 -1.49
C ILE A 48 -1.44 0.30 -1.07
N VAL A 49 -0.94 0.43 0.15
CA VAL A 49 0.09 -0.45 0.70
C VAL A 49 -0.45 -1.12 1.95
N ILE A 50 -0.39 -2.44 2.00
CA ILE A 50 -0.95 -3.26 3.07
C ILE A 50 0.16 -4.08 3.72
N ALA A 51 0.26 -4.03 5.04
CA ALA A 51 1.22 -4.87 5.77
C ALA A 51 0.70 -6.31 5.82
N SER A 52 1.59 -7.27 5.55
CA SER A 52 1.23 -8.69 5.54
C SER A 52 1.15 -9.30 6.93
N ASP A 53 1.80 -8.70 7.91
CA ASP A 53 1.91 -9.23 9.27
C ASP A 53 0.85 -8.69 10.23
N VAL A 54 -0.31 -8.33 9.70
CA VAL A 54 -1.43 -7.79 10.49
C VAL A 54 -2.22 -8.93 11.12
N SER A 55 -2.52 -8.79 12.40
CA SER A 55 -3.34 -9.76 13.13
C SER A 55 -4.30 -9.00 14.05
N PRO A 56 -5.60 -9.29 14.01
CA PRO A 56 -6.26 -10.25 13.11
C PRO A 56 -6.34 -9.73 11.66
N GLU A 57 -6.43 -10.67 10.72
CA GLU A 57 -6.48 -10.36 9.29
C GLU A 57 -7.68 -9.49 8.90
N GLU A 58 -8.78 -9.62 9.65
CA GLU A 58 -10.03 -8.89 9.38
C GLU A 58 -9.82 -7.39 9.32
N ILE A 59 -8.76 -6.87 9.94
CA ILE A 59 -8.47 -5.43 9.94
C ILE A 59 -8.23 -4.93 8.51
N VAL A 60 -7.61 -5.75 7.65
CA VAL A 60 -7.22 -5.34 6.30
C VAL A 60 -7.81 -6.21 5.18
N MET A 61 -8.54 -7.28 5.51
CA MET A 61 -9.07 -8.23 4.53
C MET A 61 -9.88 -7.60 3.40
N HIS A 62 -10.59 -6.54 3.72
CA HIS A 62 -11.49 -5.88 2.77
C HIS A 62 -10.77 -4.98 1.77
N LEU A 63 -9.54 -4.58 2.05
CA LEU A 63 -8.84 -3.58 1.24
C LEU A 63 -8.55 -4.05 -0.19
N PRO A 64 -8.04 -5.27 -0.42
CA PRO A 64 -7.80 -5.73 -1.79
C PRO A 64 -9.05 -5.71 -2.66
N ALA A 65 -10.16 -6.24 -2.16
CA ALA A 65 -11.41 -6.29 -2.91
C ALA A 65 -11.95 -4.89 -3.23
N MET A 66 -11.88 -3.98 -2.27
CA MET A 66 -12.31 -2.59 -2.49
C MET A 66 -11.44 -1.88 -3.52
N ALA A 67 -10.14 -2.08 -3.44
CA ALA A 67 -9.20 -1.47 -4.37
C ALA A 67 -9.44 -1.99 -5.79
N GLU A 68 -9.67 -3.29 -5.95
CA GLU A 68 -9.98 -3.90 -7.24
C GLU A 68 -11.27 -3.35 -7.83
N GLU A 69 -12.29 -3.18 -7.01
CA GLU A 69 -13.57 -2.61 -7.43
C GLU A 69 -13.41 -1.20 -7.98
N LYS A 70 -12.53 -0.41 -7.39
CA LYS A 70 -12.27 0.98 -7.80
C LYS A 70 -11.13 1.09 -8.82
N ASP A 71 -10.56 -0.03 -9.24
CA ASP A 71 -9.41 -0.09 -10.15
C ASP A 71 -8.19 0.68 -9.62
N ILE A 72 -7.95 0.58 -8.33
CA ILE A 72 -6.80 1.18 -7.66
C ILE A 72 -5.77 0.06 -7.40
N THR A 73 -4.52 0.31 -7.76
CA THR A 73 -3.45 -0.66 -7.55
C THR A 73 -3.09 -0.73 -6.07
N TYR A 74 -2.84 -1.94 -5.60
CA TYR A 74 -2.40 -2.19 -4.24
C TYR A 74 -1.21 -3.13 -4.22
N THR A 75 -0.41 -3.04 -3.16
CA THR A 75 0.76 -3.89 -2.97
C THR A 75 0.88 -4.25 -1.48
N PHE A 76 1.80 -5.16 -1.19
CA PHE A 76 2.03 -5.63 0.18
C PHE A 76 3.46 -5.36 0.61
N VAL A 77 3.64 -5.17 1.92
CA VAL A 77 4.96 -5.09 2.54
C VAL A 77 4.97 -6.03 3.75
N PRO A 78 6.14 -6.58 4.11
CA PRO A 78 6.18 -7.62 5.15
C PRO A 78 6.07 -7.11 6.58
N ASP A 79 6.32 -5.83 6.83
CA ASP A 79 6.52 -5.32 8.19
C ASP A 79 5.71 -4.06 8.46
N LYS A 80 4.70 -4.18 9.32
CA LYS A 80 3.83 -3.07 9.71
C LYS A 80 4.56 -1.97 10.49
N GLU A 81 5.61 -2.31 11.22
CA GLU A 81 6.40 -1.31 11.94
C GLU A 81 7.18 -0.44 10.96
N GLU A 82 7.80 -1.07 9.97
CA GLU A 82 8.49 -0.34 8.89
C GLU A 82 7.51 0.51 8.08
N LEU A 83 6.31 0.01 7.87
CA LEU A 83 5.28 0.75 7.15
C LEU A 83 4.91 2.04 7.90
N GLY A 84 4.73 1.95 9.21
CA GLY A 84 4.46 3.13 10.03
C GLY A 84 5.60 4.14 10.00
N LEU A 85 6.84 3.66 10.11
CA LEU A 85 8.02 4.52 10.05
C LEU A 85 8.13 5.23 8.71
N ALA A 86 7.90 4.49 7.61
CA ALA A 86 7.95 5.07 6.27
C ALA A 86 6.91 6.18 6.10
N ALA A 87 5.75 6.04 6.72
CA ALA A 87 4.68 7.03 6.67
C ALA A 87 4.90 8.21 7.64
N GLY A 88 5.99 8.20 8.40
CA GLY A 88 6.35 9.32 9.26
C GLY A 88 5.79 9.26 10.67
N ILE A 89 5.33 8.11 11.12
CA ILE A 89 4.81 7.95 12.49
C ILE A 89 5.69 6.97 13.27
N ASN A 90 5.66 7.06 14.59
CA ASN A 90 6.49 6.23 15.46
C ASN A 90 5.78 4.97 15.96
N VAL A 91 4.68 4.59 15.32
CA VAL A 91 3.91 3.40 15.66
C VAL A 91 3.64 2.59 14.40
N GLN A 92 3.31 1.33 14.57
CA GLN A 92 2.99 0.45 13.46
C GLN A 92 1.74 0.91 12.71
N SER A 93 1.66 0.58 11.43
CA SER A 93 0.47 0.83 10.61
C SER A 93 0.12 -0.40 9.80
N ALA A 94 -1.16 -0.75 9.78
CA ALA A 94 -1.64 -1.90 9.01
C ALA A 94 -1.75 -1.59 7.52
N ALA A 95 -2.02 -0.34 7.17
CA ALA A 95 -2.19 0.08 5.79
C ALA A 95 -1.89 1.57 5.63
N VAL A 96 -1.43 1.94 4.45
CA VAL A 96 -1.14 3.33 4.08
C VAL A 96 -1.61 3.52 2.64
N ALA A 97 -2.16 4.68 2.32
CA ALA A 97 -2.49 5.05 0.95
C ALA A 97 -1.72 6.31 0.57
N ILE A 98 -1.16 6.30 -0.64
CA ILE A 98 -0.56 7.51 -1.22
C ILE A 98 -1.67 8.20 -2.00
N THR A 99 -2.06 9.40 -1.56
CA THR A 99 -3.14 10.16 -2.19
C THR A 99 -2.60 11.29 -3.07
N SER A 100 -1.36 11.70 -2.84
CA SER A 100 -0.66 12.64 -3.71
C SER A 100 0.81 12.23 -3.76
N VAL A 101 1.30 11.91 -4.95
CA VAL A 101 2.64 11.33 -5.10
C VAL A 101 3.78 12.31 -4.86
N GLY A 102 3.53 13.62 -5.03
CA GLY A 102 4.60 14.60 -4.88
C GLY A 102 5.76 14.28 -5.83
N GLN A 103 6.96 14.23 -5.29
CA GLN A 103 8.17 13.90 -6.05
C GLN A 103 8.40 12.39 -6.19
N ALA A 104 7.50 11.56 -5.67
CA ALA A 104 7.62 10.11 -5.74
C ALA A 104 6.92 9.50 -6.97
N GLU A 105 6.49 10.31 -7.93
CA GLU A 105 5.71 9.85 -9.09
C GLU A 105 6.35 8.68 -9.83
N ASP A 106 7.62 8.80 -10.19
CA ASP A 106 8.33 7.74 -10.92
C ASP A 106 8.41 6.45 -10.12
N GLN A 107 8.69 6.58 -8.83
CA GLN A 107 8.77 5.43 -7.92
C GLN A 107 7.44 4.74 -7.76
N VAL A 108 6.37 5.52 -7.60
CA VAL A 108 5.01 4.99 -7.46
C VAL A 108 4.58 4.29 -8.74
N ASP A 109 4.87 4.88 -9.91
CA ASP A 109 4.54 4.26 -11.20
C ASP A 109 5.25 2.93 -11.39
N ASP A 110 6.53 2.84 -11.00
CA ASP A 110 7.30 1.60 -11.07
C ASP A 110 6.70 0.52 -10.15
N ILE A 111 6.34 0.89 -8.94
CA ILE A 111 5.71 -0.03 -7.99
C ILE A 111 4.35 -0.50 -8.50
N ARG A 112 3.55 0.41 -9.03
CA ARG A 112 2.24 0.08 -9.60
C ARG A 112 2.37 -0.93 -10.73
N LEU A 113 3.32 -0.72 -11.61
CA LEU A 113 3.57 -1.65 -12.73
C LEU A 113 3.94 -3.03 -12.21
N LYS A 114 4.87 -3.11 -11.27
CA LYS A 114 5.30 -4.39 -10.67
C LYS A 114 4.17 -5.07 -9.93
N ALA A 115 3.41 -4.32 -9.16
CA ALA A 115 2.29 -4.87 -8.40
C ALA A 115 1.21 -5.42 -9.33
N ARG A 116 0.91 -4.72 -10.42
CA ARG A 116 -0.05 -5.19 -11.42
C ARG A 116 0.39 -6.51 -12.04
N GLU A 117 1.66 -6.64 -12.38
CA GLU A 117 2.19 -7.89 -12.92
C GLU A 117 1.99 -9.05 -11.94
N LEU A 118 2.27 -8.81 -10.66
CA LEU A 118 2.14 -9.84 -9.64
C LEU A 118 0.68 -10.19 -9.35
N LEU A 119 -0.20 -9.22 -9.37
CA LEU A 119 -1.63 -9.42 -9.17
C LEU A 119 -2.25 -10.19 -10.35
N ASP A 120 -1.85 -9.87 -11.56
CA ASP A 120 -2.34 -10.57 -12.74
C ASP A 120 -1.92 -12.05 -12.75
N LYS A 121 -0.71 -12.34 -12.27
CA LYS A 121 -0.25 -13.72 -12.13
C LYS A 121 -1.06 -14.49 -11.10
N ASP A 122 -1.45 -13.83 -10.02
CA ASP A 122 -2.25 -14.48 -8.97
C ASP A 122 -3.63 -14.88 -9.47
N GLU A 123 -4.15 -14.15 -10.44
CA GLU A 123 -5.45 -14.42 -11.03
C GLU A 123 -5.46 -15.60 -12.03
N GLU A 124 -4.29 -16.01 -12.47
CA GLU A 124 -4.13 -17.17 -13.35
C GLU A 124 -4.18 -18.47 -12.54
#